data_3bd9e3ac4c9b3dca01470e6b0bc3f1f3
#
_entry.id   3bd9e3ac4c9b3dca01470e6b0bc3f1f3
#
_cell.length_a   1.000
_cell.length_b   1.000
_cell.length_c   1.000
_cell.angle_alpha   90.00
_cell.angle_beta   90.00
_cell.angle_gamma   90.00
#
_symmetry.space_group_name_H-M   'P 1'
#
loop_
_entity.id
_entity.type
_entity.pdbx_description
1 polymer ?
#
loop_
_entity_poly.entity_id
_entity_poly.type
_entity_poly.pdbx_seq_one_letter_code
_entity_poly.pdbx_strand_id
1 'polypeptide(L)'
;KGEIVGIAGVSGNGQSELIRCITGLEKVDGGKVTIDKKDITNKTVMNIREAGIAHIPEDRYMWGSAPEATLAENALMGFEVSKRGILNIQKVTSHAKELISKFLVKADSPSQKIKELSGGNAQKLIVAREMAMETPLIIACEPTRGIDIGAIEFIHDQLVAKRNSGDSVLLVSSELSEIMDLSDRIYVIYDGEIVGEFKRGSIDEKALGLLMVGGKNNEK
;
A
#
# COMPACT_ATOMS: atom_id res chain seq x y z
N LYS A 1 10.25 -11.03 6.60
CA LYS A 1 9.25 -11.85 5.89
C LYS A 1 8.19 -12.32 6.88
N GLY A 2 6.91 -12.34 6.45
CA GLY A 2 5.80 -12.70 7.33
C GLY A 2 5.56 -11.71 8.46
N GLU A 3 5.77 -10.41 8.20
CA GLU A 3 5.64 -9.35 9.19
C GLU A 3 4.91 -8.15 8.57
N ILE A 4 4.05 -7.50 9.35
CA ILE A 4 3.55 -6.16 9.06
C ILE A 4 4.41 -5.18 9.85
N VAL A 5 5.15 -4.35 9.15
CA VAL A 5 5.92 -3.24 9.73
C VAL A 5 5.12 -1.96 9.52
N GLY A 6 4.70 -1.33 10.62
CA GLY A 6 3.98 -0.06 10.60
C GLY A 6 4.93 1.13 10.68
N ILE A 7 4.67 2.16 9.88
CA ILE A 7 5.28 3.49 10.04
C ILE A 7 4.18 4.43 10.49
N ALA A 8 4.25 4.84 11.75
CA ALA A 8 3.34 5.78 12.36
C ALA A 8 3.89 7.20 12.27
N GLY A 9 3.07 8.17 11.89
CA GLY A 9 3.44 9.58 11.85
C GLY A 9 2.28 10.44 11.36
N VAL A 10 2.27 11.72 11.76
CA VAL A 10 1.33 12.70 11.22
C VAL A 10 1.75 13.09 9.81
N SER A 11 0.80 13.29 8.90
CA SER A 11 1.08 13.71 7.52
C SER A 11 2.06 14.88 7.45
N GLY A 12 3.06 14.79 6.56
CA GLY A 12 4.11 15.80 6.39
C GLY A 12 5.38 15.57 7.22
N ASN A 13 5.49 14.45 7.94
CA ASN A 13 6.69 14.10 8.70
C ASN A 13 7.72 13.25 7.93
N GLY A 14 7.59 13.12 6.60
CA GLY A 14 8.58 12.41 5.77
C GLY A 14 8.14 11.03 5.28
N GLN A 15 6.94 10.55 5.66
CA GLN A 15 6.43 9.24 5.23
C GLN A 15 6.30 9.15 3.70
N SER A 16 5.67 10.16 3.08
CA SER A 16 5.43 10.18 1.63
C SER A 16 6.75 10.23 0.85
N GLU A 17 7.72 11.02 1.32
CA GLU A 17 9.06 11.12 0.74
C GLU A 17 9.79 9.77 0.82
N LEU A 18 9.77 9.12 1.98
CA LEU A 18 10.36 7.81 2.19
C LEU A 18 9.78 6.78 1.21
N ILE A 19 8.45 6.73 1.08
CA ILE A 19 7.79 5.78 0.19
C ILE A 19 8.08 6.10 -1.28
N ARG A 20 8.08 7.37 -1.69
CA ARG A 20 8.44 7.77 -3.06
C ARG A 20 9.87 7.38 -3.41
N CYS A 21 10.79 7.50 -2.46
CA CYS A 21 12.17 7.02 -2.62
C CYS A 21 12.24 5.49 -2.77
N ILE A 22 11.54 4.73 -1.92
CA ILE A 22 11.52 3.26 -1.96
C ILE A 22 10.90 2.75 -3.27
N THR A 23 9.84 3.42 -3.74
CA THR A 23 9.10 3.03 -4.95
C THR A 23 9.70 3.58 -6.25
N GLY A 24 10.77 4.40 -6.17
CA GLY A 24 11.48 4.97 -7.32
C GLY A 24 10.78 6.14 -8.00
N LEU A 25 9.79 6.74 -7.32
CA LEU A 25 9.12 7.97 -7.75
C LEU A 25 9.98 9.20 -7.48
N GLU A 26 10.87 9.13 -6.48
CA GLU A 26 11.88 10.13 -6.15
C GLU A 26 13.26 9.50 -6.00
N LYS A 27 14.31 10.30 -6.17
CA LYS A 27 15.69 9.84 -5.99
C LYS A 27 16.08 9.86 -4.51
N VAL A 28 16.82 8.84 -4.11
CA VAL A 28 17.49 8.77 -2.81
C VAL A 28 18.78 9.56 -2.88
N ASP A 29 18.94 10.58 -2.04
CA ASP A 29 20.16 11.39 -1.95
C ASP A 29 21.29 10.69 -1.21
N GLY A 30 20.96 9.75 -0.31
CA GLY A 30 21.93 8.99 0.47
C GLY A 30 21.38 7.69 0.99
N GLY A 31 22.25 6.76 1.34
CA GLY A 31 21.86 5.44 1.79
C GLY A 31 21.58 4.45 0.66
N LYS A 32 20.92 3.35 0.99
CA LYS A 32 20.57 2.28 0.04
C LYS A 32 19.21 1.69 0.33
N VAL A 33 18.50 1.33 -0.73
CA VAL A 33 17.26 0.54 -0.67
C VAL A 33 17.56 -0.84 -1.25
N THR A 34 17.27 -1.89 -0.46
CA THR A 34 17.51 -3.28 -0.88
C THR A 34 16.30 -4.15 -0.66
N ILE A 35 16.02 -5.07 -1.58
CA ILE A 35 15.04 -6.14 -1.43
C ILE A 35 15.72 -7.48 -1.70
N ASP A 36 15.57 -8.45 -0.79
CA ASP A 36 16.22 -9.76 -0.89
C ASP A 36 17.73 -9.67 -1.26
N LYS A 37 18.45 -8.72 -0.63
CA LYS A 37 19.87 -8.40 -0.86
C LYS A 37 20.19 -7.77 -2.22
N LYS A 38 19.22 -7.53 -3.10
CA LYS A 38 19.40 -6.81 -4.36
C LYS A 38 19.26 -5.32 -4.10
N ASP A 39 20.23 -4.55 -4.58
CA ASP A 39 20.20 -3.08 -4.53
C ASP A 39 19.23 -2.56 -5.60
N ILE A 40 18.20 -1.87 -5.13
CA ILE A 40 17.18 -1.21 -5.97
C ILE A 40 17.23 0.32 -5.86
N THR A 41 18.26 0.86 -5.23
CA THR A 41 18.45 2.30 -5.04
C THR A 41 18.43 3.03 -6.39
N ASN A 42 17.57 4.03 -6.50
CA ASN A 42 17.42 4.86 -7.70
C ASN A 42 17.13 4.07 -9.00
N LYS A 43 16.58 2.87 -8.89
CA LYS A 43 16.07 2.13 -10.04
C LYS A 43 14.74 2.73 -10.52
N THR A 44 14.36 2.43 -11.75
CA THR A 44 13.05 2.84 -12.27
C THR A 44 11.92 2.13 -11.53
N VAL A 45 10.73 2.75 -11.49
CA VAL A 45 9.52 2.15 -10.91
C VAL A 45 9.29 0.73 -11.46
N MET A 46 9.49 0.52 -12.77
CA MET A 46 9.33 -0.80 -13.40
C MET A 46 10.32 -1.83 -12.82
N ASN A 47 11.61 -1.49 -12.71
CA ASN A 47 12.60 -2.40 -12.13
C ASN A 47 12.32 -2.72 -10.65
N ILE A 48 11.77 -1.75 -9.89
CA ILE A 48 11.41 -1.94 -8.49
C ILE A 48 10.20 -2.87 -8.38
N ARG A 49 9.19 -2.71 -9.23
CA ARG A 49 8.04 -3.63 -9.31
C ARG A 49 8.49 -5.04 -9.71
N GLU A 50 9.36 -5.19 -10.70
CA GLU A 50 9.96 -6.47 -11.10
C GLU A 50 10.80 -7.12 -10.00
N ALA A 51 11.40 -6.32 -9.12
CA ALA A 51 12.10 -6.82 -7.94
C ALA A 51 11.17 -7.37 -6.86
N GLY A 52 9.85 -7.20 -7.00
CA GLY A 52 8.84 -7.78 -6.14
C GLY A 52 8.21 -6.82 -5.14
N ILE A 53 8.05 -5.55 -5.50
CA ILE A 53 7.33 -4.56 -4.68
C ILE A 53 6.02 -4.17 -5.35
N ALA A 54 4.89 -4.42 -4.65
CA ALA A 54 3.60 -3.83 -4.96
C ALA A 54 3.36 -2.59 -4.10
N HIS A 55 2.57 -1.64 -4.57
CA HIS A 55 2.34 -0.37 -3.88
C HIS A 55 0.89 0.09 -3.97
N ILE A 56 0.24 0.23 -2.83
CA ILE A 56 -1.04 0.91 -2.66
C ILE A 56 -0.73 2.35 -2.24
N PRO A 57 -0.94 3.35 -3.11
CA PRO A 57 -0.58 4.73 -2.82
C PRO A 57 -1.60 5.43 -1.91
N GLU A 58 -1.15 6.50 -1.24
CA GLU A 58 -1.97 7.30 -0.31
C GLU A 58 -3.16 8.02 -0.97
N ASP A 59 -2.98 8.46 -2.22
CA ASP A 59 -4.06 9.06 -3.02
C ASP A 59 -4.48 8.12 -4.14
N ARG A 60 -5.67 7.54 -3.97
CA ARG A 60 -6.26 6.56 -4.90
C ARG A 60 -6.56 7.13 -6.27
N TYR A 61 -6.86 8.43 -6.38
CA TYR A 61 -7.25 9.05 -7.64
C TYR A 61 -6.07 9.71 -8.36
N MET A 62 -5.13 10.28 -7.61
CA MET A 62 -3.96 10.95 -8.19
C MET A 62 -2.88 9.95 -8.62
N TRP A 63 -2.65 8.93 -7.78
CA TRP A 63 -1.54 7.99 -7.95
C TRP A 63 -1.98 6.53 -8.13
N GLY A 64 -3.16 6.18 -7.60
CA GLY A 64 -3.63 4.80 -7.56
C GLY A 64 -4.45 4.36 -8.76
N SER A 65 -5.07 5.28 -9.50
CA SER A 65 -5.97 4.93 -10.60
C SER A 65 -5.98 5.99 -11.71
N ALA A 66 -6.57 5.63 -12.85
CA ALA A 66 -6.96 6.55 -13.90
C ALA A 66 -8.48 6.77 -13.81
N PRO A 67 -8.96 7.91 -13.26
CA PRO A 67 -10.38 8.12 -12.97
C PRO A 67 -11.31 7.99 -14.16
N GLU A 68 -10.88 8.39 -15.35
CA GLU A 68 -11.65 8.32 -16.59
C GLU A 68 -11.59 6.96 -17.29
N ALA A 69 -10.65 6.09 -16.88
CA ALA A 69 -10.51 4.75 -17.43
C ALA A 69 -11.52 3.78 -16.78
N THR A 70 -11.82 2.70 -17.49
CA THR A 70 -12.68 1.62 -17.03
C THR A 70 -12.05 0.81 -15.89
N LEU A 71 -12.85 0.03 -15.17
CA LEU A 71 -12.33 -0.89 -14.16
C LEU A 71 -11.39 -1.93 -14.78
N ALA A 72 -11.68 -2.38 -16.00
CA ALA A 72 -10.83 -3.30 -16.73
C ALA A 72 -9.45 -2.70 -17.05
N GLU A 73 -9.40 -1.44 -17.48
CA GLU A 73 -8.14 -0.73 -17.73
C GLU A 73 -7.37 -0.45 -16.43
N ASN A 74 -8.06 -0.07 -15.36
CA ASN A 74 -7.45 0.12 -14.06
C ASN A 74 -6.91 -1.19 -13.45
N ALA A 75 -7.61 -2.30 -13.62
CA ALA A 75 -7.18 -3.62 -13.18
C ALA A 75 -5.93 -4.12 -13.93
N LEU A 76 -5.67 -3.57 -15.11
CA LEU A 76 -4.54 -3.92 -15.97
C LEU A 76 -3.23 -3.22 -15.60
N MET A 77 -3.30 -2.10 -14.89
CA MET A 77 -2.12 -1.30 -14.55
C MET A 77 -1.08 -2.14 -13.78
N GLY A 78 0.14 -2.20 -14.31
CA GLY A 78 1.23 -2.98 -13.72
C GLY A 78 1.26 -4.46 -14.09
N PHE A 79 0.28 -4.96 -14.87
CA PHE A 79 0.30 -6.32 -15.39
C PHE A 79 0.86 -6.37 -16.81
N GLU A 80 1.74 -7.33 -17.05
CA GLU A 80 2.22 -7.64 -18.39
C GLU A 80 1.18 -8.49 -19.14
N VAL A 81 0.30 -7.84 -19.90
CA VAL A 81 -0.82 -8.53 -20.59
C VAL A 81 -0.42 -9.14 -21.92
N SER A 82 0.70 -8.72 -22.48
CA SER A 82 1.21 -9.26 -23.73
C SER A 82 2.69 -8.98 -23.96
N LYS A 83 3.47 -10.03 -24.12
CA LYS A 83 4.87 -9.95 -24.58
C LYS A 83 5.05 -9.37 -26.00
N ARG A 84 3.94 -9.15 -26.75
CA ARG A 84 3.93 -8.68 -28.15
C ARG A 84 3.26 -7.34 -28.36
N GLY A 85 2.90 -6.60 -27.29
CA GLY A 85 2.27 -5.28 -27.40
C GLY A 85 0.80 -5.30 -27.87
N ILE A 86 0.19 -6.46 -28.08
CA ILE A 86 -1.22 -6.59 -28.48
C ILE A 86 -2.04 -7.03 -27.27
N LEU A 87 -2.94 -6.14 -26.80
CA LEU A 87 -3.85 -6.45 -25.72
C LEU A 87 -4.97 -7.39 -26.19
N ASN A 88 -5.15 -8.49 -25.47
CA ASN A 88 -6.32 -9.34 -25.65
C ASN A 88 -7.44 -8.82 -24.73
N ILE A 89 -8.41 -8.09 -25.31
CA ILE A 89 -9.52 -7.47 -24.58
C ILE A 89 -10.33 -8.49 -23.77
N GLN A 90 -10.53 -9.70 -24.28
CA GLN A 90 -11.25 -10.74 -23.54
C GLN A 90 -10.50 -11.17 -22.28
N LYS A 91 -9.17 -11.33 -22.35
CA LYS A 91 -8.33 -11.66 -21.18
C LYS A 91 -8.34 -10.52 -20.15
N VAL A 92 -8.25 -9.28 -20.62
CA VAL A 92 -8.33 -8.09 -19.76
C VAL A 92 -9.66 -8.02 -19.01
N THR A 93 -10.76 -8.21 -19.73
CA THR A 93 -12.11 -8.21 -19.15
C THR A 93 -12.31 -9.37 -18.16
N SER A 94 -11.80 -10.57 -18.49
CA SER A 94 -11.88 -11.74 -17.60
C SER A 94 -11.08 -11.53 -16.33
N HIS A 95 -9.87 -11.00 -16.42
CA HIS A 95 -9.03 -10.65 -15.27
C HIS A 95 -9.72 -9.62 -14.36
N ALA A 96 -10.27 -8.55 -14.93
CA ALA A 96 -11.02 -7.57 -14.18
C ALA A 96 -12.24 -8.18 -13.46
N LYS A 97 -13.00 -9.04 -14.11
CA LYS A 97 -14.13 -9.76 -13.49
C LYS A 97 -13.69 -10.62 -12.30
N GLU A 98 -12.57 -11.31 -12.44
CA GLU A 98 -11.99 -12.12 -11.35
C GLU A 98 -11.63 -11.24 -10.15
N LEU A 99 -10.92 -10.12 -10.36
CA LEU A 99 -10.56 -9.19 -9.29
C LEU A 99 -11.80 -8.58 -8.63
N ILE A 100 -12.77 -8.12 -9.42
CA ILE A 100 -14.04 -7.55 -8.95
C ILE A 100 -14.76 -8.55 -8.04
N SER A 101 -14.85 -9.81 -8.46
CA SER A 101 -15.51 -10.87 -7.70
C SER A 101 -14.72 -11.23 -6.43
N LYS A 102 -13.43 -11.51 -6.56
CA LYS A 102 -12.56 -11.95 -5.44
C LYS A 102 -12.45 -10.92 -4.33
N PHE A 103 -12.41 -9.63 -4.70
CA PHE A 103 -12.26 -8.54 -3.74
C PHE A 103 -13.58 -7.83 -3.40
N LEU A 104 -14.71 -8.43 -3.77
CA LEU A 104 -16.06 -7.94 -3.43
C LEU A 104 -16.26 -6.47 -3.81
N VAL A 105 -15.75 -6.08 -4.98
CA VAL A 105 -15.96 -4.74 -5.54
C VAL A 105 -17.41 -4.64 -6.05
N LYS A 106 -18.18 -3.70 -5.52
CA LYS A 106 -19.53 -3.44 -6.01
C LYS A 106 -19.44 -2.59 -7.26
N ALA A 107 -19.65 -3.20 -8.41
CA ALA A 107 -19.60 -2.58 -9.74
C ALA A 107 -20.62 -3.25 -10.67
N ASP A 108 -21.17 -2.46 -11.59
CA ASP A 108 -22.16 -2.95 -12.57
C ASP A 108 -21.49 -3.78 -13.67
N SER A 109 -20.34 -3.35 -14.11
CA SER A 109 -19.56 -4.06 -15.13
C SER A 109 -18.09 -3.64 -15.13
N PRO A 110 -17.17 -4.45 -15.71
CA PRO A 110 -15.77 -4.06 -15.91
C PRO A 110 -15.58 -2.84 -16.83
N SER A 111 -16.60 -2.47 -17.62
CA SER A 111 -16.58 -1.30 -18.50
C SER A 111 -16.99 0.00 -17.81
N GLN A 112 -17.45 -0.08 -16.55
CA GLN A 112 -17.76 1.10 -15.74
C GLN A 112 -16.47 1.86 -15.45
N LYS A 113 -16.54 3.21 -15.38
CA LYS A 113 -15.38 4.04 -14.99
C LYS A 113 -15.15 3.98 -13.50
N ILE A 114 -13.89 3.95 -13.07
CA ILE A 114 -13.55 3.83 -11.64
C ILE A 114 -14.05 5.04 -10.83
N LYS A 115 -14.12 6.22 -11.39
CA LYS A 115 -14.66 7.42 -10.72
C LYS A 115 -16.16 7.32 -10.35
N GLU A 116 -16.88 6.38 -10.95
CA GLU A 116 -18.31 6.14 -10.68
C GLU A 116 -18.51 5.22 -9.47
N LEU A 117 -17.44 4.60 -8.97
CA LEU A 117 -17.49 3.78 -7.77
C LEU A 117 -17.47 4.65 -6.50
N SER A 118 -18.00 4.09 -5.41
CA SER A 118 -17.73 4.65 -4.07
C SER A 118 -16.23 4.57 -3.76
N GLY A 119 -15.75 5.45 -2.88
CA GLY A 119 -14.34 5.46 -2.47
C GLY A 119 -13.85 4.10 -1.98
N GLY A 120 -14.66 3.38 -1.20
CA GLY A 120 -14.33 2.04 -0.71
C GLY A 120 -14.22 0.99 -1.83
N ASN A 121 -15.10 1.04 -2.84
CA ASN A 121 -15.03 0.11 -3.96
C ASN A 121 -13.87 0.44 -4.93
N ALA A 122 -13.57 1.72 -5.14
CA ALA A 122 -12.38 2.12 -5.89
C ALA A 122 -11.10 1.63 -5.19
N GLN A 123 -11.02 1.79 -3.86
CA GLN A 123 -9.89 1.31 -3.06
C GLN A 123 -9.75 -0.21 -3.11
N LYS A 124 -10.86 -0.95 -2.99
CA LYS A 124 -10.85 -2.43 -3.13
C LYS A 124 -10.30 -2.86 -4.48
N LEU A 125 -10.60 -2.17 -5.58
CA LEU A 125 -10.05 -2.50 -6.89
C LEU A 125 -8.53 -2.25 -6.96
N ILE A 126 -8.05 -1.14 -6.38
CA ILE A 126 -6.62 -0.83 -6.32
C ILE A 126 -5.89 -1.90 -5.49
N VAL A 127 -6.41 -2.22 -4.30
CA VAL A 127 -5.86 -3.30 -3.46
C VAL A 127 -5.87 -4.64 -4.20
N ALA A 128 -6.98 -4.98 -4.88
CA ALA A 128 -7.11 -6.20 -5.66
C ALA A 128 -6.00 -6.33 -6.70
N ARG A 129 -5.77 -5.26 -7.45
CA ARG A 129 -4.72 -5.21 -8.48
C ARG A 129 -3.32 -5.41 -7.89
N GLU A 130 -3.00 -4.71 -6.82
CA GLU A 130 -1.68 -4.81 -6.20
C GLU A 130 -1.45 -6.17 -5.52
N MET A 131 -2.48 -6.73 -4.87
CA MET A 131 -2.41 -8.06 -4.27
C MET A 131 -2.27 -9.19 -5.31
N ALA A 132 -2.89 -9.04 -6.48
CA ALA A 132 -2.82 -10.02 -7.56
C ALA A 132 -1.45 -10.10 -8.23
N MET A 133 -0.53 -9.18 -7.94
CA MET A 133 0.86 -9.25 -8.41
C MET A 133 1.71 -10.30 -7.69
N GLU A 134 1.20 -10.89 -6.60
CA GLU A 134 1.85 -11.94 -5.80
C GLU A 134 3.32 -11.61 -5.42
N THR A 135 3.57 -10.34 -5.09
CA THR A 135 4.89 -9.85 -4.71
C THR A 135 5.24 -10.22 -3.27
N PRO A 136 6.52 -10.45 -2.93
CA PRO A 136 6.97 -10.73 -1.55
C PRO A 136 6.83 -9.53 -0.61
N LEU A 137 6.65 -8.32 -1.13
CA LEU A 137 6.43 -7.10 -0.36
C LEU A 137 5.31 -6.27 -0.96
N ILE A 138 4.38 -5.84 -0.13
CA ILE A 138 3.43 -4.77 -0.45
C ILE A 138 3.67 -3.57 0.47
N ILE A 139 3.70 -2.39 -0.13
CA ILE A 139 3.70 -1.11 0.59
C ILE A 139 2.27 -0.58 0.53
N ALA A 140 1.64 -0.40 1.69
CA ALA A 140 0.28 0.10 1.83
C ALA A 140 0.31 1.46 2.53
N CYS A 141 0.05 2.53 1.77
CA CYS A 141 0.04 3.90 2.28
C CYS A 141 -1.41 4.36 2.44
N GLU A 142 -1.78 4.74 3.68
CA GLU A 142 -3.13 5.20 4.02
C GLU A 142 -4.23 4.31 3.38
N PRO A 143 -4.14 2.97 3.51
CA PRO A 143 -4.95 2.05 2.71
C PRO A 143 -6.44 2.17 2.98
N THR A 144 -6.81 2.70 4.14
CA THR A 144 -8.22 2.82 4.59
C THR A 144 -8.72 4.26 4.66
N ARG A 145 -7.91 5.23 4.23
CA ARG A 145 -8.27 6.64 4.32
C ARG A 145 -9.54 6.98 3.53
N GLY A 146 -10.54 7.53 4.24
CA GLY A 146 -11.76 8.07 3.62
C GLY A 146 -12.64 7.02 2.95
N ILE A 147 -12.73 5.83 3.53
CA ILE A 147 -13.62 4.75 3.10
C ILE A 147 -14.54 4.29 4.25
N ASP A 148 -15.55 3.50 3.93
CA ASP A 148 -16.51 2.98 4.91
C ASP A 148 -15.91 1.82 5.75
N ILE A 149 -16.50 1.58 6.92
CA ILE A 149 -16.05 0.57 7.90
C ILE A 149 -15.94 -0.83 7.28
N GLY A 150 -16.92 -1.23 6.48
CA GLY A 150 -16.89 -2.56 5.86
C GLY A 150 -15.76 -2.72 4.83
N ALA A 151 -15.36 -1.62 4.17
CA ALA A 151 -14.19 -1.61 3.30
C ALA A 151 -12.88 -1.62 4.11
N ILE A 152 -12.84 -0.93 5.27
CA ILE A 152 -11.69 -0.95 6.19
C ILE A 152 -11.40 -2.39 6.64
N GLU A 153 -12.37 -3.05 7.25
CA GLU A 153 -12.24 -4.44 7.73
C GLU A 153 -11.75 -5.38 6.62
N PHE A 154 -12.37 -5.28 5.43
CA PHE A 154 -11.98 -6.10 4.31
C PHE A 154 -10.50 -5.89 3.90
N ILE A 155 -10.02 -4.63 3.84
CA ILE A 155 -8.63 -4.31 3.47
C ILE A 155 -7.67 -4.80 4.55
N HIS A 156 -7.99 -4.62 5.82
CA HIS A 156 -7.21 -5.14 6.94
C HIS A 156 -7.04 -6.66 6.84
N ASP A 157 -8.12 -7.39 6.56
CA ASP A 157 -8.08 -8.84 6.37
C ASP A 157 -7.15 -9.24 5.21
N GLN A 158 -7.14 -8.49 4.10
CA GLN A 158 -6.24 -8.76 2.98
C GLN A 158 -4.77 -8.55 3.37
N LEU A 159 -4.44 -7.49 4.10
CA LEU A 159 -3.07 -7.22 4.57
C LEU A 159 -2.61 -8.29 5.56
N VAL A 160 -3.47 -8.69 6.50
CA VAL A 160 -3.19 -9.78 7.45
C VAL A 160 -3.03 -11.12 6.73
N ALA A 161 -3.89 -11.43 5.76
CA ALA A 161 -3.79 -12.65 4.96
C ALA A 161 -2.46 -12.71 4.19
N LYS A 162 -2.02 -11.58 3.63
CA LYS A 162 -0.72 -11.48 2.94
C LYS A 162 0.45 -11.77 3.89
N ARG A 163 0.46 -11.18 5.09
CA ARG A 163 1.46 -11.50 6.12
C ARG A 163 1.44 -13.00 6.47
N ASN A 164 0.25 -13.55 6.69
CA ASN A 164 0.09 -14.94 7.11
C ASN A 164 0.52 -15.94 6.02
N SER A 165 0.52 -15.54 4.73
CA SER A 165 1.10 -16.33 3.64
C SER A 165 2.63 -16.31 3.60
N GLY A 166 3.30 -15.55 4.49
CA GLY A 166 4.75 -15.43 4.58
C GLY A 166 5.35 -14.26 3.82
N ASP A 167 4.52 -13.42 3.20
CA ASP A 167 4.92 -12.17 2.56
C ASP A 167 5.06 -11.04 3.60
N SER A 168 5.58 -9.90 3.18
CA SER A 168 5.79 -8.75 4.04
C SER A 168 4.87 -7.60 3.66
N VAL A 169 4.46 -6.82 4.66
CA VAL A 169 3.68 -5.60 4.48
C VAL A 169 4.43 -4.44 5.14
N LEU A 170 4.64 -3.36 4.39
CA LEU A 170 5.02 -2.06 4.96
C LEU A 170 3.75 -1.20 5.00
N LEU A 171 3.19 -1.02 6.19
CA LEU A 171 1.99 -0.22 6.42
C LEU A 171 2.40 1.19 6.84
N VAL A 172 1.95 2.18 6.11
CA VAL A 172 2.13 3.61 6.45
C VAL A 172 0.75 4.19 6.71
N SER A 173 0.51 4.64 7.92
CA SER A 173 -0.78 5.21 8.29
C SER A 173 -0.64 6.30 9.34
N SER A 174 -1.49 7.31 9.23
CA SER A 174 -1.70 8.34 10.24
C SER A 174 -2.72 7.92 11.31
N GLU A 175 -3.47 6.84 11.05
CA GLU A 175 -4.46 6.30 11.97
C GLU A 175 -3.80 5.38 13.01
N LEU A 176 -3.78 5.84 14.28
CA LEU A 176 -3.14 5.10 15.38
C LEU A 176 -3.72 3.69 15.57
N SER A 177 -5.03 3.55 15.51
CA SER A 177 -5.70 2.27 15.66
C SER A 177 -5.27 1.28 14.58
N GLU A 178 -5.20 1.71 13.31
CA GLU A 178 -4.75 0.87 12.21
C GLU A 178 -3.32 0.35 12.42
N ILE A 179 -2.40 1.25 12.81
CA ILE A 179 -1.01 0.87 13.10
C ILE A 179 -0.92 -0.11 14.26
N MET A 180 -1.64 0.14 15.37
CA MET A 180 -1.56 -0.70 16.57
C MET A 180 -2.20 -2.07 16.38
N ASP A 181 -3.31 -2.14 15.63
CA ASP A 181 -4.06 -3.37 15.43
C ASP A 181 -3.36 -4.32 14.44
N LEU A 182 -2.72 -3.78 13.41
CA LEU A 182 -2.18 -4.59 12.32
C LEU A 182 -0.68 -4.88 12.46
N SER A 183 0.10 -3.92 12.99
CA SER A 183 1.56 -4.01 12.92
C SER A 183 2.13 -4.98 13.95
N ASP A 184 3.09 -5.78 13.52
CA ASP A 184 3.92 -6.63 14.41
C ASP A 184 5.06 -5.81 15.03
N ARG A 185 5.52 -4.79 14.29
CA ARG A 185 6.55 -3.83 14.70
C ARG A 185 6.19 -2.44 14.16
N ILE A 186 6.42 -1.42 14.97
CA ILE A 186 6.05 -0.03 14.68
C ILE A 186 7.29 0.84 14.71
N TYR A 187 7.54 1.58 13.65
CA TYR A 187 8.45 2.71 13.62
C TYR A 187 7.66 4.00 13.68
N VAL A 188 8.15 4.96 14.46
CA VAL A 188 7.56 6.31 14.51
C VAL A 188 8.48 7.26 13.76
N ILE A 189 7.90 7.98 12.79
CA ILE A 189 8.61 9.01 12.04
C ILE A 189 8.13 10.41 12.46
N TYR A 190 9.06 11.31 12.72
CA TYR A 190 8.82 12.71 13.01
C TYR A 190 9.95 13.56 12.43
N ASP A 191 9.60 14.62 11.73
CA ASP A 191 10.55 15.57 11.08
C ASP A 191 11.63 14.87 10.24
N GLY A 192 11.23 13.84 9.47
CA GLY A 192 12.12 13.07 8.59
C GLY A 192 13.01 12.03 9.30
N GLU A 193 12.88 11.86 10.62
CA GLU A 193 13.68 10.92 11.40
C GLU A 193 12.83 9.82 12.04
N ILE A 194 13.41 8.62 12.19
CA ILE A 194 12.80 7.56 12.99
C ILE A 194 13.12 7.84 14.46
N VAL A 195 12.09 8.26 15.20
CA VAL A 195 12.21 8.64 16.62
C VAL A 195 11.90 7.52 17.60
N GLY A 196 11.42 6.36 17.12
CA GLY A 196 11.14 5.20 17.95
C GLY A 196 10.89 3.93 17.16
N GLU A 197 11.18 2.79 17.78
CA GLU A 197 10.88 1.44 17.31
C GLU A 197 10.25 0.64 18.43
N PHE A 198 9.09 0.01 18.16
CA PHE A 198 8.30 -0.71 19.16
C PHE A 198 7.79 -2.03 18.59
N LYS A 199 7.75 -3.05 19.43
CA LYS A 199 7.04 -4.31 19.13
C LYS A 199 5.56 -4.14 19.45
N ARG A 200 4.73 -4.93 18.80
CA ARG A 200 3.30 -5.00 19.09
C ARG A 200 3.03 -5.10 20.60
N GLY A 201 2.19 -4.22 21.13
CA GLY A 201 1.81 -4.20 22.55
C GLY A 201 2.86 -3.66 23.51
N SER A 202 4.01 -3.17 23.04
CA SER A 202 5.06 -2.58 23.91
C SER A 202 4.92 -1.06 24.09
N ILE A 203 3.96 -0.41 23.45
CA ILE A 203 3.67 1.01 23.59
C ILE A 203 2.15 1.19 23.59
N ASP A 204 1.64 2.11 24.37
CA ASP A 204 0.24 2.50 24.36
C ASP A 204 -0.07 3.58 23.32
N GLU A 205 -1.35 3.77 23.01
CA GLU A 205 -1.84 4.73 22.02
C GLU A 205 -1.43 6.18 22.33
N LYS A 206 -1.48 6.55 23.60
CA LYS A 206 -1.14 7.92 24.05
C LYS A 206 0.35 8.23 23.86
N ALA A 207 1.21 7.30 24.26
CA ALA A 207 2.66 7.42 24.09
C ALA A 207 3.05 7.42 22.60
N LEU A 208 2.43 6.55 21.80
CA LEU A 208 2.64 6.51 20.35
C LEU A 208 2.22 7.84 19.70
N GLY A 209 1.02 8.36 20.03
CA GLY A 209 0.51 9.62 19.52
C GLY A 209 1.40 10.82 19.91
N LEU A 210 1.95 10.80 21.14
CA LEU A 210 2.87 11.84 21.59
C LEU A 210 4.16 11.88 20.76
N LEU A 211 4.74 10.73 20.46
CA LEU A 211 5.94 10.62 19.61
C LEU A 211 5.68 11.10 18.18
N MET A 212 4.49 10.80 17.61
CA MET A 212 4.11 11.24 16.26
C MET A 212 4.05 12.75 16.08
N VAL A 213 3.88 13.50 17.19
CA VAL A 213 3.87 14.98 17.19
C VAL A 213 5.16 15.59 17.76
N GLY A 214 6.22 14.80 17.90
CA GLY A 214 7.53 15.26 18.38
C GLY A 214 7.66 15.40 19.89
N GLY A 215 6.72 14.86 20.66
CA GLY A 215 6.85 14.74 22.11
C GLY A 215 7.92 13.72 22.49
N LYS A 216 8.54 13.90 23.66
CA LYS A 216 9.49 12.91 24.19
C LYS A 216 8.74 11.92 25.07
N ASN A 217 8.99 10.64 24.86
CA ASN A 217 8.53 9.61 25.79
C ASN A 217 9.35 9.76 27.08
N ASN A 218 8.73 10.23 28.16
CA ASN A 218 9.37 10.42 29.47
C ASN A 218 9.33 9.16 30.34
N GLU A 219 8.94 8.02 29.80
CA GLU A 219 9.02 6.77 30.53
C GLU A 219 10.43 6.15 30.40
N LYS A 220 11.17 6.27 31.52
CA LYS A 220 12.39 5.50 31.79
C LYS A 220 12.02 4.21 32.50
#